data_658d4f085bb6272eda0c07a561e4ebb9
#
_entry.id   658d4f085bb6272eda0c07a561e4ebb9
#
_cell.length_a   1.000
_cell.length_b   1.000
_cell.length_c   1.000
_cell.angle_alpha   90.00
_cell.angle_beta   90.00
_cell.angle_gamma   90.00
#
_symmetry.space_group_name_H-M   'P 1'
#
loop_
_entity.id
_entity.type
_entity.pdbx_description
1 polymer ?
#
loop_
_entity_poly.entity_id
_entity_poly.type
_entity_poly.pdbx_seq_one_letter_code
_entity_poly.pdbx_strand_id
1 'polypeptide(L)'
;MIYKILVALILTINSFASEHGDYSSQRGMTKLLGPDTYIRCSNFLADPKAKTYELSYKRTSTMPLSPFAGEYKPKFLPEIAWAGSKQVFTMDVLNENVNDGNQGTQMDALGHFGYTDKIWTGDGEADLRSLKYFGDFKGKEVKPFPESPLKKLGIETVPPIITTAIFLDVRKHIFNGRAMKAGEYVTVDHIKETIKKSSLNERGILPGDIVLINTGWSDNYQDPDELGLYYSKAPGVSYNLVKYLSNKKVVGVGLDTWGVDTFADEDEYGPERSQNPTGIANPAHHHFLTQAGVHTLENFNLKGLANDNVELSCVIILPLMTEGSSASPIRPVAIGMPTSS
;
A
#
# COMPACT_ATOMS: atom_id res chain seq x y z
N MET A 1 -57.16 32.72 -3.30
CA MET A 1 -55.86 33.12 -3.88
C MET A 1 -54.78 32.75 -2.88
N ILE A 2 -54.22 31.55 -3.04
CA ILE A 2 -53.28 30.94 -2.09
C ILE A 2 -51.86 31.10 -2.67
N TYR A 3 -51.04 31.91 -2.03
CA TYR A 3 -49.63 32.08 -2.37
C TYR A 3 -48.84 30.85 -1.88
N LYS A 4 -48.28 30.09 -2.83
CA LYS A 4 -47.27 29.06 -2.54
C LYS A 4 -45.92 29.75 -2.40
N ILE A 5 -45.39 29.81 -1.18
CA ILE A 5 -44.00 30.20 -0.92
C ILE A 5 -43.12 28.95 -1.17
N LEU A 6 -42.33 29.03 -2.21
CA LEU A 6 -41.31 28.04 -2.53
C LEU A 6 -40.05 28.39 -1.72
N VAL A 7 -39.81 27.67 -0.64
CA VAL A 7 -38.52 27.80 0.11
C VAL A 7 -37.49 26.96 -0.62
N ALA A 8 -36.61 27.61 -1.35
CA ALA A 8 -35.42 26.98 -1.92
C ALA A 8 -34.40 26.79 -0.77
N LEU A 9 -34.24 25.55 -0.31
CA LEU A 9 -33.17 25.18 0.61
C LEU A 9 -31.85 25.13 -0.17
N ILE A 10 -31.05 26.19 -0.10
CA ILE A 10 -29.68 26.20 -0.60
C ILE A 10 -28.84 25.45 0.41
N LEU A 11 -28.58 24.18 0.14
CA LEU A 11 -27.54 23.41 0.84
C LEU A 11 -26.18 23.99 0.41
N THR A 12 -25.66 24.90 1.19
CA THR A 12 -24.26 25.26 1.13
C THR A 12 -23.47 24.06 1.68
N ILE A 13 -22.90 23.28 0.77
CA ILE A 13 -21.87 22.31 1.13
C ILE A 13 -20.66 23.14 1.54
N ASN A 14 -20.54 23.39 2.84
CA ASN A 14 -19.27 23.83 3.41
C ASN A 14 -18.29 22.66 3.25
N SER A 15 -17.46 22.73 2.20
CA SER A 15 -16.27 21.93 2.17
C SER A 15 -15.45 22.36 3.39
N PHE A 16 -15.32 21.49 4.36
CA PHE A 16 -14.30 21.64 5.39
C PHE A 16 -12.95 21.65 4.65
N ALA A 17 -12.44 22.85 4.37
CA ALA A 17 -11.05 23.02 4.04
C ALA A 17 -10.28 22.49 5.26
N SER A 18 -9.57 21.38 5.09
CA SER A 18 -8.70 20.86 6.13
C SER A 18 -7.69 21.96 6.43
N GLU A 19 -7.39 22.19 7.70
CA GLU A 19 -6.30 23.09 8.18
C GLU A 19 -4.93 22.71 7.60
N HIS A 20 -4.85 21.58 6.93
CA HIS A 20 -3.73 21.02 6.19
C HIS A 20 -3.88 21.43 4.72
N GLY A 21 -2.90 22.11 4.15
CA GLY A 21 -2.87 22.72 2.81
C GLY A 21 -3.56 21.94 1.67
N ASP A 22 -3.77 22.56 0.53
CA ASP A 22 -4.39 21.91 -0.62
C ASP A 22 -3.41 20.91 -1.28
N TYR A 23 -3.61 19.64 -1.04
CA TYR A 23 -2.84 18.53 -1.63
C TYR A 23 -3.50 17.90 -2.86
N SER A 24 -4.53 18.53 -3.43
CA SER A 24 -5.34 17.92 -4.52
C SER A 24 -4.53 17.42 -5.70
N SER A 25 -3.49 18.17 -6.12
CA SER A 25 -2.59 17.78 -7.21
C SER A 25 -1.61 16.65 -6.87
N GLN A 26 -1.47 16.31 -5.58
CA GLN A 26 -0.49 15.34 -5.07
C GLN A 26 -1.13 13.99 -4.72
N ARG A 27 -2.46 13.87 -4.81
CA ARG A 27 -3.23 12.72 -4.29
C ARG A 27 -3.26 11.49 -5.20
N GLY A 28 -2.75 11.58 -6.43
CA GLY A 28 -2.84 10.45 -7.34
C GLY A 28 -4.26 9.89 -7.45
N MET A 29 -4.40 8.58 -7.37
CA MET A 29 -5.71 7.91 -7.44
C MET A 29 -6.52 8.02 -6.15
N THR A 30 -5.95 8.44 -5.01
CA THR A 30 -6.75 8.71 -3.81
C THR A 30 -7.74 9.86 -3.98
N LYS A 31 -7.62 10.66 -5.05
CA LYS A 31 -8.65 11.63 -5.46
C LYS A 31 -10.02 11.01 -5.80
N LEU A 32 -10.07 9.71 -6.02
CA LEU A 32 -11.31 8.96 -6.29
C LEU A 32 -12.05 8.55 -5.01
N LEU A 33 -11.43 8.73 -3.84
CA LEU A 33 -12.07 8.44 -2.57
C LEU A 33 -13.13 9.49 -2.25
N GLY A 34 -14.27 9.06 -1.74
CA GLY A 34 -15.38 9.95 -1.42
C GLY A 34 -16.70 9.19 -1.26
N PRO A 35 -17.83 9.87 -1.41
CA PRO A 35 -19.16 9.29 -1.15
C PRO A 35 -19.40 7.94 -1.83
N ASP A 36 -18.98 7.78 -3.09
CA ASP A 36 -19.19 6.53 -3.84
C ASP A 36 -18.40 5.36 -3.23
N THR A 37 -17.16 5.59 -2.79
CA THR A 37 -16.37 4.56 -2.12
C THR A 37 -16.90 4.27 -0.73
N TYR A 38 -17.37 5.28 0.00
CA TYR A 38 -17.95 5.12 1.35
C TYR A 38 -19.27 4.34 1.31
N ILE A 39 -20.12 4.60 0.31
CA ILE A 39 -21.38 3.85 0.12
C ILE A 39 -21.09 2.38 -0.13
N ARG A 40 -20.07 2.06 -0.97
CA ARG A 40 -19.69 0.66 -1.19
C ARG A 40 -19.20 -0.01 0.10
N CYS A 41 -18.48 0.73 0.96
CA CYS A 41 -18.04 0.25 2.27
C CYS A 41 -19.19 0.01 3.25
N SER A 42 -20.21 0.88 3.24
CA SER A 42 -21.28 0.85 4.23
C SER A 42 -22.03 -0.48 4.29
N ASN A 43 -22.12 -1.20 3.17
CA ASN A 43 -22.75 -2.51 3.09
C ASN A 43 -22.05 -3.56 3.99
N PHE A 44 -20.72 -3.45 4.14
CA PHE A 44 -19.96 -4.35 5.01
C PHE A 44 -20.04 -3.91 6.48
N LEU A 45 -20.03 -2.60 6.73
CA LEU A 45 -20.07 -2.05 8.08
C LEU A 45 -21.40 -2.29 8.79
N ALA A 46 -22.48 -2.39 8.02
CA ALA A 46 -23.83 -2.59 8.53
C ALA A 46 -24.26 -4.07 8.62
N ASP A 47 -23.51 -5.01 8.04
CA ASP A 47 -23.87 -6.43 8.02
C ASP A 47 -23.51 -7.10 9.34
N PRO A 48 -24.47 -7.73 10.07
CA PRO A 48 -24.20 -8.40 11.33
C PRO A 48 -23.31 -9.64 11.21
N LYS A 49 -23.09 -10.16 10.01
CA LYS A 49 -22.21 -11.29 9.72
C LYS A 49 -20.77 -10.86 9.38
N ALA A 50 -20.55 -9.56 9.22
CA ALA A 50 -19.23 -9.06 8.91
C ALA A 50 -18.25 -9.34 10.07
N LYS A 51 -17.03 -9.71 9.68
CA LYS A 51 -15.89 -9.86 10.59
C LYS A 51 -14.82 -8.84 10.28
N THR A 52 -14.04 -8.50 11.29
CA THR A 52 -12.86 -7.64 11.16
C THR A 52 -11.61 -8.50 10.99
N TYR A 53 -10.79 -8.14 10.02
CA TYR A 53 -9.53 -8.81 9.69
C TYR A 53 -8.38 -7.82 9.85
N GLU A 54 -7.42 -8.20 10.71
CA GLU A 54 -6.14 -7.50 10.84
C GLU A 54 -5.27 -7.86 9.64
N LEU A 55 -4.85 -6.86 8.87
CA LEU A 55 -4.05 -7.08 7.66
C LEU A 55 -2.58 -6.72 7.87
N SER A 56 -2.18 -6.38 9.09
CA SER A 56 -0.79 -6.10 9.43
C SER A 56 -0.15 -7.26 10.18
N TYR A 57 1.17 -7.29 10.15
CA TYR A 57 1.97 -8.09 11.07
C TYR A 57 2.30 -7.29 12.32
N LYS A 58 2.45 -8.01 13.44
CA LYS A 58 2.98 -7.42 14.67
C LYS A 58 4.43 -7.02 14.45
N ARG A 59 4.79 -5.80 14.83
CA ARG A 59 6.18 -5.34 14.80
C ARG A 59 6.90 -5.80 16.06
N THR A 60 7.96 -6.58 15.88
CA THR A 60 8.83 -7.10 16.95
C THR A 60 10.29 -6.88 16.56
N SER A 61 11.19 -6.98 17.52
CA SER A 61 12.64 -6.90 17.26
C SER A 61 13.21 -8.12 16.53
N THR A 62 12.40 -9.17 16.38
CA THR A 62 12.79 -10.47 15.78
C THR A 62 12.01 -10.77 14.49
N MET A 63 11.11 -9.87 14.06
CA MET A 63 10.40 -9.99 12.78
C MET A 63 11.35 -9.94 11.59
N PRO A 64 10.95 -10.40 10.39
CA PRO A 64 11.71 -10.15 9.17
C PRO A 64 12.00 -8.67 8.99
N LEU A 65 13.27 -8.33 8.75
CA LEU A 65 13.74 -6.96 8.61
C LEU A 65 14.12 -6.65 7.17
N SER A 66 13.61 -5.54 6.66
CA SER A 66 13.95 -5.05 5.34
C SER A 66 15.45 -4.70 5.26
N PRO A 67 16.16 -5.17 4.23
CA PRO A 67 17.56 -4.79 4.02
C PRO A 67 17.74 -3.31 3.69
N PHE A 68 16.67 -2.62 3.33
CA PHE A 68 16.65 -1.19 3.02
C PHE A 68 16.28 -0.32 4.23
N ALA A 69 15.90 -0.93 5.34
CA ALA A 69 15.58 -0.24 6.60
C ALA A 69 16.59 -0.67 7.68
N GLY A 70 16.73 0.16 8.70
CA GLY A 70 17.54 -0.16 9.87
C GLY A 70 16.90 -1.24 10.73
N GLU A 71 17.65 -1.71 11.72
CA GLU A 71 17.15 -2.65 12.72
C GLU A 71 15.96 -2.03 13.49
N TYR A 72 14.90 -2.81 13.70
CA TYR A 72 13.79 -2.40 14.56
C TYR A 72 14.09 -2.83 16.00
N LYS A 73 14.58 -1.90 16.82
CA LYS A 73 14.95 -2.12 18.23
C LYS A 73 14.24 -1.12 19.14
N PRO A 74 12.97 -1.34 19.48
CA PRO A 74 12.28 -0.48 20.43
C PRO A 74 12.96 -0.55 21.80
N LYS A 75 13.07 0.59 22.47
CA LYS A 75 13.60 0.69 23.83
C LYS A 75 12.43 0.93 24.78
N PHE A 76 12.29 0.06 25.76
CA PHE A 76 11.32 0.20 26.84
C PHE A 76 12.02 0.81 28.05
N LEU A 77 11.47 1.92 28.54
CA LEU A 77 12.07 2.64 29.64
C LEU A 77 11.48 2.18 30.98
N PRO A 78 12.20 2.36 32.09
CA PRO A 78 11.64 2.11 33.41
C PRO A 78 10.41 2.98 33.68
N GLU A 79 9.52 2.52 34.54
CA GLU A 79 8.36 3.27 35.00
C GLU A 79 8.79 4.58 35.68
N ILE A 80 8.04 5.62 35.42
CA ILE A 80 8.25 6.94 36.05
C ILE A 80 7.12 7.19 37.04
N ALA A 81 7.49 7.45 38.30
CA ALA A 81 6.57 7.84 39.33
C ALA A 81 6.71 9.35 39.62
N TRP A 82 5.60 10.00 39.92
CA TRP A 82 5.60 11.39 40.37
C TRP A 82 5.53 11.50 41.89
N ALA A 83 6.41 12.30 42.46
CA ALA A 83 6.40 12.56 43.90
C ALA A 83 5.03 13.09 44.36
N GLY A 84 4.49 12.51 45.43
CA GLY A 84 3.16 12.87 45.94
C GLY A 84 1.98 12.28 45.17
N SER A 85 2.22 11.46 44.14
CA SER A 85 1.20 10.76 43.37
C SER A 85 1.18 9.26 43.69
N LYS A 86 0.04 8.62 43.43
CA LYS A 86 -0.12 7.16 43.44
C LYS A 86 0.02 6.57 42.03
N GLN A 87 0.42 7.37 41.02
CA GLN A 87 0.46 6.99 39.64
C GLN A 87 1.89 6.77 39.16
N VAL A 88 2.04 5.81 38.29
CA VAL A 88 3.23 5.58 37.48
C VAL A 88 2.82 5.51 36.01
N PHE A 89 3.73 5.81 35.10
CA PHE A 89 3.52 5.63 33.66
C PHE A 89 4.77 5.03 33.02
N THR A 90 4.56 4.34 31.91
CA THR A 90 5.62 3.75 31.10
C THR A 90 5.86 4.56 29.84
N MET A 91 7.09 4.54 29.34
CA MET A 91 7.48 5.20 28.08
C MET A 91 8.33 4.27 27.23
N ASP A 92 8.28 4.50 25.94
CA ASP A 92 9.03 3.76 24.94
C ASP A 92 9.71 4.72 23.96
N VAL A 93 10.79 4.24 23.33
CA VAL A 93 11.37 4.85 22.13
C VAL A 93 11.19 3.84 20.99
N LEU A 94 10.33 4.17 20.01
CA LEU A 94 9.95 3.24 18.96
C LEU A 94 10.63 3.50 17.61
N ASN A 95 11.03 4.74 17.32
CA ASN A 95 11.42 5.21 16.00
C ASN A 95 12.83 5.81 15.99
N GLU A 96 13.86 4.98 16.20
CA GLU A 96 15.26 5.40 16.00
C GLU A 96 15.87 4.80 14.72
N ASN A 97 15.05 4.20 13.84
CA ASN A 97 15.55 3.41 12.71
C ASN A 97 15.57 4.23 11.42
N VAL A 98 16.57 3.96 10.58
CA VAL A 98 16.62 4.46 9.21
C VAL A 98 15.47 3.84 8.42
N ASN A 99 14.77 4.66 7.63
CA ASN A 99 13.70 4.22 6.74
C ASN A 99 12.59 3.40 7.43
N ASP A 100 12.22 3.78 8.66
CA ASP A 100 11.21 3.07 9.47
C ASP A 100 9.85 2.98 8.76
N GLY A 101 9.55 3.94 7.88
CA GLY A 101 8.35 3.91 7.04
C GLY A 101 8.25 2.68 6.13
N ASN A 102 9.37 2.07 5.76
CA ASN A 102 9.49 0.89 4.91
C ASN A 102 9.81 -0.39 5.71
N GLN A 103 9.41 -0.47 6.96
CA GLN A 103 9.65 -1.62 7.83
C GLN A 103 8.33 -2.26 8.29
N GLY A 104 8.13 -3.55 7.97
CA GLY A 104 6.89 -4.27 8.24
C GLY A 104 5.75 -3.85 7.31
N THR A 105 4.49 -4.02 7.73
CA THR A 105 3.32 -3.64 6.91
C THR A 105 3.29 -2.14 6.68
N GLN A 106 3.34 -1.73 5.42
CA GLN A 106 3.63 -0.37 5.01
C GLN A 106 2.86 0.10 3.78
N MET A 107 2.91 1.41 3.57
CA MET A 107 2.39 2.10 2.39
C MET A 107 3.40 3.14 1.91
N ASP A 108 3.67 3.14 0.61
CA ASP A 108 4.55 4.13 0.00
C ASP A 108 3.79 5.37 -0.44
N ALA A 109 4.41 6.51 -0.21
CA ALA A 109 3.99 7.78 -0.78
C ALA A 109 4.39 7.89 -2.26
N LEU A 110 3.72 8.75 -3.02
CA LEU A 110 4.06 8.93 -4.45
C LEU A 110 5.47 9.52 -4.64
N GLY A 111 6.00 10.21 -3.64
CA GLY A 111 7.37 10.74 -3.64
C GLY A 111 8.45 9.71 -3.28
N HIS A 112 8.07 8.46 -2.99
CA HIS A 112 9.03 7.41 -2.65
C HIS A 112 9.96 7.07 -3.83
N PHE A 113 9.43 7.10 -5.06
CA PHE A 113 10.21 6.90 -6.28
C PHE A 113 10.18 8.13 -7.19
N GLY A 114 11.34 8.44 -7.77
CA GLY A 114 11.50 9.32 -8.90
C GLY A 114 12.29 8.62 -10.00
N TYR A 115 12.36 9.21 -11.19
CA TYR A 115 13.09 8.64 -12.32
C TYR A 115 13.78 9.71 -13.13
N THR A 116 14.75 9.31 -13.95
CA THR A 116 15.45 10.15 -14.91
C THR A 116 15.32 9.58 -16.32
N ASP A 117 15.57 10.41 -17.34
CA ASP A 117 15.60 9.94 -18.73
C ASP A 117 16.88 9.19 -19.08
N LYS A 118 17.94 9.32 -18.27
CA LYS A 118 19.25 8.71 -18.50
C LYS A 118 19.55 7.68 -17.41
N ILE A 119 20.09 6.55 -17.82
CA ILE A 119 20.59 5.55 -16.88
C ILE A 119 21.81 6.14 -16.15
N TRP A 120 21.77 6.08 -14.81
CA TRP A 120 22.94 6.39 -13.99
C TRP A 120 23.90 5.21 -14.01
N THR A 121 25.17 5.48 -14.35
CA THR A 121 26.20 4.45 -14.52
C THR A 121 26.92 4.07 -13.24
N GLY A 122 26.61 4.72 -12.12
CA GLY A 122 27.29 4.50 -10.84
C GLY A 122 28.44 5.47 -10.59
N ASP A 123 28.82 6.28 -11.59
CA ASP A 123 29.90 7.25 -11.47
C ASP A 123 29.36 8.62 -11.00
N GLY A 124 29.95 9.16 -9.94
CA GLY A 124 29.55 10.46 -9.38
C GLY A 124 28.19 10.43 -8.69
N GLU A 125 27.63 11.61 -8.45
CA GLU A 125 26.29 11.75 -7.87
C GLU A 125 25.21 11.67 -8.96
N ALA A 126 24.07 11.04 -8.64
CA ALA A 126 22.91 11.08 -9.51
C ALA A 126 22.43 12.53 -9.69
N ASP A 127 22.11 12.93 -10.93
CA ASP A 127 21.63 14.29 -11.20
C ASP A 127 20.19 14.47 -10.70
N LEU A 128 20.08 14.88 -9.44
CA LEU A 128 18.79 15.13 -8.78
C LEU A 128 17.97 16.25 -9.48
N ARG A 129 18.60 17.08 -10.35
CA ARG A 129 17.88 18.14 -11.09
C ARG A 129 17.05 17.59 -12.22
N SER A 130 17.45 16.44 -12.78
CA SER A 130 16.73 15.77 -13.87
C SER A 130 15.64 14.84 -13.38
N LEU A 131 15.50 14.63 -12.05
CA LEU A 131 14.48 13.77 -11.48
C LEU A 131 13.07 14.28 -11.82
N LYS A 132 12.22 13.32 -12.15
CA LYS A 132 10.79 13.46 -12.40
C LYS A 132 10.02 12.58 -11.42
N TYR A 133 8.88 13.10 -10.98
CA TYR A 133 7.97 12.41 -10.06
C TYR A 133 6.54 12.44 -10.63
N PHE A 134 5.61 11.80 -9.93
CA PHE A 134 4.20 11.85 -10.28
C PHE A 134 3.71 13.29 -10.47
N GLY A 135 2.79 13.50 -11.44
CA GLY A 135 2.18 14.80 -11.68
C GLY A 135 3.15 15.84 -12.27
N ASP A 136 4.21 15.37 -12.94
CA ASP A 136 5.26 16.21 -13.57
C ASP A 136 6.08 17.07 -12.60
N PHE A 137 5.97 16.82 -11.29
CA PHE A 137 6.82 17.48 -10.31
C PHE A 137 8.30 17.16 -10.57
N LYS A 138 9.14 18.20 -10.46
CA LYS A 138 10.59 18.10 -10.67
C LYS A 138 11.30 17.77 -9.35
N GLY A 139 12.48 17.16 -9.45
CA GLY A 139 13.27 16.80 -8.29
C GLY A 139 13.43 17.92 -7.27
N LYS A 140 13.70 19.15 -7.74
CA LYS A 140 13.85 20.31 -6.85
C LYS A 140 12.55 20.76 -6.14
N GLU A 141 11.39 20.44 -6.71
CA GLU A 141 10.11 20.75 -6.08
C GLU A 141 9.77 19.72 -5.01
N VAL A 142 10.14 18.44 -5.25
CA VAL A 142 9.89 17.34 -4.35
C VAL A 142 10.97 17.27 -3.26
N LYS A 143 12.24 17.34 -3.64
CA LYS A 143 13.39 17.26 -2.74
C LYS A 143 14.44 18.32 -3.12
N PRO A 144 14.36 19.54 -2.56
CA PRO A 144 15.21 20.69 -2.94
C PRO A 144 16.71 20.46 -2.79
N PHE A 145 17.11 19.63 -1.82
CA PHE A 145 18.48 19.21 -1.57
C PHE A 145 18.51 17.77 -1.01
N PRO A 146 19.65 17.06 -1.04
CA PRO A 146 19.72 15.63 -0.71
C PRO A 146 19.10 15.22 0.63
N GLU A 147 19.30 15.98 1.68
CA GLU A 147 18.78 15.70 3.05
C GLU A 147 17.42 16.34 3.32
N SER A 148 16.84 17.02 2.33
CA SER A 148 15.52 17.63 2.50
C SER A 148 14.46 16.56 2.72
N PRO A 149 13.49 16.81 3.62
CA PRO A 149 12.24 16.06 3.60
C PRO A 149 11.53 16.29 2.25
N LEU A 150 10.65 15.40 1.87
CA LEU A 150 9.80 15.61 0.70
C LEU A 150 8.91 16.85 0.92
N LYS A 151 8.99 17.81 0.01
CA LYS A 151 8.16 19.03 0.05
C LYS A 151 6.88 18.87 -0.77
N LYS A 152 6.81 17.82 -1.56
CA LYS A 152 5.67 17.37 -2.35
C LYS A 152 5.62 15.86 -2.34
N LEU A 153 4.42 15.31 -2.48
CA LEU A 153 4.19 13.87 -2.64
C LEU A 153 4.63 13.02 -1.42
N GLY A 154 4.81 13.64 -0.25
CA GLY A 154 5.07 12.95 1.00
C GLY A 154 3.82 12.21 1.50
N ILE A 155 4.01 11.32 2.49
CA ILE A 155 2.93 10.46 2.99
C ILE A 155 1.79 11.26 3.66
N GLU A 156 2.08 12.42 4.20
CA GLU A 156 1.10 13.33 4.80
C GLU A 156 0.07 13.86 3.79
N THR A 157 0.36 13.75 2.50
CA THR A 157 -0.58 14.16 1.43
C THR A 157 -1.66 13.13 1.15
N VAL A 158 -1.49 11.90 1.67
CA VAL A 158 -2.42 10.79 1.49
C VAL A 158 -3.59 10.94 2.47
N PRO A 159 -4.83 11.05 1.98
CA PRO A 159 -5.99 11.11 2.87
C PRO A 159 -6.26 9.75 3.52
N PRO A 160 -7.09 9.68 4.56
CA PRO A 160 -7.64 8.43 5.06
C PRO A 160 -8.24 7.62 3.90
N ILE A 161 -7.79 6.38 3.73
CA ILE A 161 -8.32 5.48 2.69
C ILE A 161 -9.42 4.64 3.31
N ILE A 162 -10.65 4.88 2.86
CA ILE A 162 -11.83 4.10 3.22
C ILE A 162 -12.52 3.73 1.91
N THR A 163 -12.40 2.47 1.51
CA THR A 163 -12.92 2.00 0.22
C THR A 163 -13.10 0.49 0.22
N THR A 164 -13.65 -0.05 -0.86
CA THR A 164 -13.68 -1.49 -1.06
C THR A 164 -12.30 -2.02 -1.43
N ALA A 165 -11.93 -3.14 -0.81
CA ALA A 165 -10.81 -3.96 -1.24
C ALA A 165 -11.33 -5.23 -1.88
N ILE A 166 -10.75 -5.59 -3.03
CA ILE A 166 -10.92 -6.90 -3.64
C ILE A 166 -9.71 -7.76 -3.28
N PHE A 167 -9.99 -8.95 -2.78
CA PHE A 167 -8.97 -9.94 -2.43
C PHE A 167 -8.88 -10.99 -3.53
N LEU A 168 -7.72 -11.10 -4.15
CA LEU A 168 -7.43 -12.01 -5.26
C LEU A 168 -6.48 -13.11 -4.77
N ASP A 169 -7.06 -14.26 -4.44
CA ASP A 169 -6.29 -15.41 -3.99
C ASP A 169 -5.69 -16.17 -5.20
N VAL A 170 -4.60 -15.64 -5.73
CA VAL A 170 -3.86 -16.24 -6.85
C VAL A 170 -3.27 -17.58 -6.43
N ARG A 171 -2.80 -17.70 -5.20
CA ARG A 171 -2.33 -18.95 -4.62
C ARG A 171 -3.36 -20.07 -4.76
N LYS A 172 -4.61 -19.79 -4.38
CA LYS A 172 -5.72 -20.77 -4.44
C LYS A 172 -6.15 -21.07 -5.86
N HIS A 173 -6.45 -20.04 -6.64
CA HIS A 173 -7.16 -20.19 -7.92
C HIS A 173 -6.25 -20.51 -9.11
N ILE A 174 -4.96 -20.14 -9.03
CA ILE A 174 -4.00 -20.33 -10.12
C ILE A 174 -2.96 -21.41 -9.77
N PHE A 175 -2.41 -21.35 -8.56
CA PHE A 175 -1.33 -22.25 -8.15
C PHE A 175 -1.80 -23.44 -7.30
N ASN A 176 -3.11 -23.70 -7.23
CA ASN A 176 -3.71 -24.84 -6.52
C ASN A 176 -3.25 -24.97 -5.05
N GLY A 177 -3.13 -23.84 -4.35
CA GLY A 177 -2.70 -23.77 -2.96
C GLY A 177 -1.17 -23.69 -2.75
N ARG A 178 -0.37 -23.89 -3.80
CA ARG A 178 1.08 -23.70 -3.72
C ARG A 178 1.41 -22.20 -3.61
N ALA A 179 2.31 -21.84 -2.70
CA ALA A 179 2.91 -20.51 -2.70
C ALA A 179 3.69 -20.28 -4.01
N MET A 180 3.65 -19.04 -4.51
CA MET A 180 4.49 -18.65 -5.63
C MET A 180 5.97 -18.70 -5.23
N LYS A 181 6.83 -19.00 -6.20
CA LYS A 181 8.28 -18.98 -6.02
C LYS A 181 8.84 -17.59 -6.31
N ALA A 182 10.02 -17.29 -5.80
CA ALA A 182 10.79 -16.14 -6.25
C ALA A 182 10.94 -16.16 -7.77
N GLY A 183 10.93 -15.00 -8.40
CA GLY A 183 11.01 -14.88 -9.85
C GLY A 183 9.69 -15.11 -10.63
N GLU A 184 8.68 -15.74 -10.00
CA GLU A 184 7.36 -15.88 -10.62
C GLU A 184 6.59 -14.56 -10.60
N TYR A 185 5.77 -14.32 -11.62
CA TYR A 185 4.98 -13.12 -11.79
C TYR A 185 3.49 -13.38 -11.72
N VAL A 186 2.77 -12.53 -11.00
CA VAL A 186 1.31 -12.44 -11.17
C VAL A 186 1.03 -11.71 -12.48
N THR A 187 0.25 -12.31 -13.37
CA THR A 187 -0.05 -11.77 -14.69
C THR A 187 -1.49 -11.27 -14.81
N VAL A 188 -1.80 -10.56 -15.89
CA VAL A 188 -3.18 -10.14 -16.21
C VAL A 188 -4.12 -11.33 -16.32
N ASP A 189 -3.65 -12.44 -16.92
CA ASP A 189 -4.46 -13.64 -17.11
C ASP A 189 -4.71 -14.34 -15.76
N HIS A 190 -3.73 -14.36 -14.86
CA HIS A 190 -3.93 -14.84 -13.48
C HIS A 190 -5.05 -14.07 -12.77
N ILE A 191 -5.04 -12.73 -12.88
CA ILE A 191 -6.07 -11.89 -12.24
C ILE A 191 -7.45 -12.13 -12.86
N LYS A 192 -7.55 -12.17 -14.18
CA LYS A 192 -8.82 -12.44 -14.89
C LYS A 192 -9.40 -13.81 -14.52
N GLU A 193 -8.55 -14.84 -14.49
CA GLU A 193 -8.99 -16.18 -14.14
C GLU A 193 -9.37 -16.30 -12.67
N THR A 194 -8.64 -15.61 -11.75
CA THR A 194 -9.01 -15.53 -10.34
C THR A 194 -10.37 -14.87 -10.17
N ILE A 195 -10.62 -13.72 -10.82
CA ILE A 195 -11.91 -13.04 -10.79
C ILE A 195 -13.02 -13.94 -11.31
N LYS A 196 -12.80 -14.64 -12.43
CA LYS A 196 -13.76 -15.56 -13.02
C LYS A 196 -14.15 -16.72 -12.10
N LYS A 197 -13.20 -17.22 -11.30
CA LYS A 197 -13.40 -18.34 -10.35
C LYS A 197 -13.95 -17.89 -8.99
N SER A 198 -14.12 -16.60 -8.78
CA SER A 198 -14.52 -15.99 -7.51
C SER A 198 -15.91 -15.35 -7.59
N SER A 199 -16.44 -14.92 -6.46
CA SER A 199 -17.69 -14.12 -6.40
C SER A 199 -17.56 -12.74 -7.05
N LEU A 200 -16.34 -12.33 -7.40
CA LEU A 200 -16.05 -11.04 -8.05
C LEU A 200 -16.39 -11.03 -9.54
N ASN A 201 -16.77 -12.19 -10.15
CA ASN A 201 -16.95 -12.32 -11.59
C ASN A 201 -17.91 -11.29 -12.20
N GLU A 202 -19.01 -11.00 -11.52
CA GLU A 202 -19.99 -10.02 -12.00
C GLU A 202 -19.57 -8.56 -11.73
N ARG A 203 -18.81 -8.33 -10.66
CA ARG A 203 -18.41 -7.00 -10.22
C ARG A 203 -17.10 -6.53 -10.88
N GLY A 204 -16.10 -7.39 -10.86
CA GLY A 204 -14.73 -7.07 -11.27
C GLY A 204 -14.06 -5.99 -10.41
N ILE A 205 -13.05 -5.33 -10.98
CA ILE A 205 -12.30 -4.23 -10.37
C ILE A 205 -12.94 -2.91 -10.77
N LEU A 206 -13.30 -2.09 -9.79
CA LEU A 206 -13.91 -0.77 -9.98
C LEU A 206 -12.90 0.35 -9.67
N PRO A 207 -13.06 1.53 -10.28
CA PRO A 207 -12.29 2.72 -9.89
C PRO A 207 -12.44 3.02 -8.40
N GLY A 208 -11.33 3.35 -7.76
CA GLY A 208 -11.31 3.63 -6.32
C GLY A 208 -11.12 2.40 -5.42
N ASP A 209 -11.08 1.17 -5.96
CA ASP A 209 -10.79 -0.03 -5.17
C ASP A 209 -9.31 -0.12 -4.75
N ILE A 210 -9.07 -0.84 -3.67
CA ILE A 210 -7.77 -1.45 -3.33
C ILE A 210 -7.77 -2.88 -3.88
N VAL A 211 -6.66 -3.30 -4.46
CA VAL A 211 -6.44 -4.69 -4.92
C VAL A 211 -5.44 -5.36 -4.00
N LEU A 212 -5.86 -6.43 -3.33
CA LEU A 212 -5.02 -7.26 -2.46
C LEU A 212 -4.77 -8.60 -3.14
N ILE A 213 -3.50 -8.98 -3.32
CA ILE A 213 -3.09 -10.19 -4.05
C ILE A 213 -2.36 -11.13 -3.10
N ASN A 214 -2.92 -12.32 -2.91
CA ASN A 214 -2.29 -13.39 -2.11
C ASN A 214 -1.45 -14.28 -3.03
N THR A 215 -0.13 -14.20 -2.86
CA THR A 215 0.84 -15.06 -3.56
C THR A 215 1.21 -16.30 -2.75
N GLY A 216 0.96 -16.27 -1.45
CA GLY A 216 1.41 -17.27 -0.48
C GLY A 216 2.86 -17.06 -0.02
N TRP A 217 3.57 -16.03 -0.50
CA TRP A 217 4.94 -15.74 -0.08
C TRP A 217 5.05 -15.50 1.44
N SER A 218 3.98 -15.00 2.03
CA SER A 218 3.85 -14.80 3.48
C SER A 218 4.01 -16.06 4.33
N ASP A 219 4.06 -17.26 3.75
CA ASP A 219 4.46 -18.48 4.45
C ASP A 219 5.91 -18.39 4.95
N ASN A 220 6.76 -17.57 4.30
CA ASN A 220 8.13 -17.29 4.71
C ASN A 220 8.24 -16.21 5.80
N TYR A 221 7.14 -15.47 6.11
CA TYR A 221 7.14 -14.50 7.20
C TYR A 221 7.08 -15.23 8.54
N GLN A 222 8.21 -15.33 9.17
CA GLN A 222 8.37 -15.99 10.47
C GLN A 222 8.89 -14.99 11.50
N ASP A 223 8.45 -15.10 12.74
CA ASP A 223 8.90 -14.29 13.85
C ASP A 223 9.13 -15.21 15.07
N PRO A 224 10.38 -15.47 15.45
CA PRO A 224 11.62 -14.87 14.94
C PRO A 224 11.99 -15.32 13.51
N ASP A 225 12.61 -14.40 12.73
CA ASP A 225 13.12 -14.66 11.39
C ASP A 225 14.54 -15.29 11.48
N GLU A 226 14.58 -16.58 11.71
CA GLU A 226 15.86 -17.31 11.86
C GLU A 226 16.56 -17.58 10.52
N LEU A 227 15.79 -17.63 9.43
CA LEU A 227 16.31 -18.04 8.12
C LEU A 227 16.54 -16.89 7.15
N GLY A 228 16.01 -15.70 7.43
CA GLY A 228 16.14 -14.53 6.56
C GLY A 228 15.51 -14.72 5.16
N LEU A 229 14.55 -15.62 5.02
CA LEU A 229 14.01 -15.99 3.71
C LEU A 229 13.05 -14.94 3.15
N TYR A 230 12.27 -14.30 4.00
CA TYR A 230 11.18 -13.44 3.58
C TYR A 230 11.66 -12.28 2.69
N TYR A 231 12.72 -11.59 3.11
CA TYR A 231 13.30 -10.44 2.38
C TYR A 231 14.42 -10.80 1.39
N SER A 232 14.79 -12.08 1.29
CA SER A 232 15.88 -12.48 0.39
C SER A 232 15.50 -12.38 -1.08
N LYS A 233 14.27 -12.80 -1.40
CA LYS A 233 13.68 -12.83 -2.74
C LYS A 233 12.16 -12.66 -2.63
N ALA A 234 11.44 -12.49 -3.75
CA ALA A 234 9.97 -12.52 -3.76
C ALA A 234 9.41 -12.71 -5.17
N PRO A 235 8.21 -13.29 -5.31
CA PRO A 235 7.37 -13.09 -6.48
C PRO A 235 6.80 -11.66 -6.48
N GLY A 236 6.33 -11.19 -7.62
CA GLY A 236 5.71 -9.87 -7.73
C GLY A 236 4.73 -9.79 -8.90
N VAL A 237 4.43 -8.58 -9.36
CA VAL A 237 3.49 -8.35 -10.45
C VAL A 237 4.21 -8.10 -11.77
N SER A 238 3.67 -8.61 -12.87
CA SER A 238 4.21 -8.32 -14.21
C SER A 238 3.92 -6.89 -14.63
N TYR A 239 4.80 -6.28 -15.44
CA TYR A 239 4.62 -4.91 -15.90
C TYR A 239 3.31 -4.70 -16.67
N ASN A 240 2.83 -5.70 -17.42
CA ASN A 240 1.53 -5.63 -18.07
C ASN A 240 0.38 -5.62 -17.06
N LEU A 241 0.50 -6.36 -15.96
CA LEU A 241 -0.49 -6.29 -14.88
C LEU A 241 -0.50 -4.91 -14.20
N VAL A 242 0.67 -4.34 -13.96
CA VAL A 242 0.80 -2.97 -13.41
C VAL A 242 0.01 -1.97 -14.26
N LYS A 243 0.21 -1.98 -15.58
CA LYS A 243 -0.54 -1.12 -16.51
C LYS A 243 -2.04 -1.42 -16.51
N TYR A 244 -2.41 -2.69 -16.46
CA TYR A 244 -3.82 -3.10 -16.42
C TYR A 244 -4.53 -2.58 -15.16
N LEU A 245 -3.93 -2.73 -13.97
CA LEU A 245 -4.50 -2.24 -12.71
C LEU A 245 -4.56 -0.71 -12.67
N SER A 246 -3.53 -0.02 -13.17
CA SER A 246 -3.51 1.44 -13.32
C SER A 246 -4.66 1.94 -14.19
N ASN A 247 -4.94 1.27 -15.32
CA ASN A 247 -6.06 1.58 -16.20
C ASN A 247 -7.42 1.32 -15.55
N LYS A 248 -7.49 0.41 -14.57
CA LYS A 248 -8.69 0.20 -13.74
C LYS A 248 -8.88 1.31 -12.70
N LYS A 249 -7.92 2.22 -12.55
CA LYS A 249 -7.95 3.35 -11.62
C LYS A 249 -8.09 2.91 -10.16
N VAL A 250 -7.34 1.87 -9.79
CA VAL A 250 -7.26 1.44 -8.39
C VAL A 250 -6.50 2.47 -7.56
N VAL A 251 -6.82 2.58 -6.27
CA VAL A 251 -6.15 3.52 -5.36
C VAL A 251 -4.81 2.97 -4.89
N GLY A 252 -4.76 1.66 -4.68
CA GLY A 252 -3.54 0.98 -4.27
C GLY A 252 -3.56 -0.50 -4.60
N VAL A 253 -2.37 -1.09 -4.64
CA VAL A 253 -2.15 -2.52 -4.86
C VAL A 253 -1.31 -3.06 -3.71
N GLY A 254 -1.83 -4.07 -3.03
CA GLY A 254 -1.20 -4.70 -1.87
C GLY A 254 -0.88 -6.17 -2.12
N LEU A 255 0.30 -6.61 -1.67
CA LEU A 255 0.74 -7.99 -1.73
C LEU A 255 1.16 -8.49 -0.35
N ASP A 256 1.17 -9.81 -0.20
CA ASP A 256 1.73 -10.51 0.95
C ASP A 256 3.27 -10.70 0.84
N THR A 257 3.92 -9.96 -0.05
CA THR A 257 5.36 -9.86 -0.25
C THR A 257 5.89 -8.56 0.34
N TRP A 258 7.21 -8.46 0.49
CA TRP A 258 7.89 -7.28 1.01
C TRP A 258 8.08 -6.15 -0.01
N GLY A 259 7.68 -6.38 -1.26
CA GLY A 259 7.65 -5.43 -2.36
C GLY A 259 6.64 -5.87 -3.41
N VAL A 260 6.14 -4.94 -4.22
CA VAL A 260 5.24 -5.25 -5.34
C VAL A 260 5.99 -5.75 -6.57
N ASP A 261 7.28 -5.42 -6.69
CA ASP A 261 8.17 -5.94 -7.74
C ASP A 261 8.64 -7.36 -7.43
N THR A 262 9.15 -8.03 -8.46
CA THR A 262 9.69 -9.39 -8.36
C THR A 262 11.20 -9.31 -8.09
N PHE A 263 11.67 -10.06 -7.12
CA PHE A 263 13.08 -10.14 -6.72
C PHE A 263 13.55 -11.59 -6.74
N ALA A 264 14.61 -11.86 -7.52
CA ALA A 264 15.15 -13.21 -7.72
C ALA A 264 16.58 -13.15 -8.27
N ASP A 265 17.26 -14.28 -8.32
CA ASP A 265 18.50 -14.40 -9.11
C ASP A 265 18.20 -14.34 -10.61
N GLU A 266 19.19 -13.99 -11.41
CA GLU A 266 19.00 -13.72 -12.86
C GLU A 266 18.37 -14.89 -13.62
N ASP A 267 18.67 -16.11 -13.26
CA ASP A 267 18.19 -17.34 -13.88
C ASP A 267 16.82 -17.83 -13.35
N GLU A 268 16.31 -17.21 -12.31
CA GLU A 268 15.02 -17.55 -11.70
C GLU A 268 13.85 -16.73 -12.26
N TYR A 269 14.13 -15.59 -12.92
CA TYR A 269 13.07 -14.74 -13.43
C TYR A 269 12.25 -15.39 -14.54
N GLY A 270 10.93 -15.34 -14.40
CA GLY A 270 10.00 -15.76 -15.46
C GLY A 270 10.07 -14.87 -16.71
N PRO A 271 9.45 -15.33 -17.81
CA PRO A 271 9.51 -14.67 -19.12
C PRO A 271 8.92 -13.24 -19.12
N GLU A 272 8.08 -12.93 -18.15
CA GLU A 272 7.46 -11.59 -17.97
C GLU A 272 8.50 -10.50 -17.74
N ARG A 273 9.69 -10.84 -17.24
CA ARG A 273 10.80 -9.89 -17.08
C ARG A 273 11.14 -9.15 -18.38
N SER A 274 10.99 -9.80 -19.51
CA SER A 274 11.23 -9.19 -20.82
C SER A 274 10.29 -8.02 -21.15
N GLN A 275 9.19 -7.87 -20.42
CA GLN A 275 8.22 -6.79 -20.58
C GLN A 275 8.64 -5.51 -19.81
N ASN A 276 9.63 -5.60 -18.93
CA ASN A 276 10.05 -4.48 -18.09
C ASN A 276 10.70 -3.39 -18.95
N PRO A 277 10.44 -2.10 -18.62
CA PRO A 277 11.09 -1.00 -19.35
C PRO A 277 12.60 -1.00 -19.08
N THR A 278 13.36 -0.75 -20.15
CA THR A 278 14.82 -0.72 -20.08
C THR A 278 15.31 0.32 -19.07
N GLY A 279 16.26 -0.09 -18.23
CA GLY A 279 16.89 0.81 -17.24
C GLY A 279 16.03 1.07 -16.00
N ILE A 280 14.90 0.38 -15.83
CA ILE A 280 14.05 0.48 -14.64
C ILE A 280 14.19 -0.80 -13.81
N ALA A 281 14.80 -0.68 -12.65
CA ALA A 281 15.05 -1.81 -11.76
C ALA A 281 13.76 -2.31 -11.07
N ASN A 282 12.88 -1.37 -10.66
CA ASN A 282 11.61 -1.65 -9.98
C ASN A 282 10.43 -1.16 -10.84
N PRO A 283 10.03 -1.91 -11.88
CA PRO A 283 9.04 -1.46 -12.86
C PRO A 283 7.64 -1.26 -12.29
N ALA A 284 7.25 -2.02 -11.26
CA ALA A 284 5.96 -1.85 -10.63
C ALA A 284 5.91 -0.57 -9.79
N HIS A 285 6.88 -0.34 -8.90
CA HIS A 285 7.00 0.93 -8.17
C HIS A 285 7.07 2.12 -9.12
N HIS A 286 7.94 2.03 -10.13
CA HIS A 286 8.08 3.08 -11.12
C HIS A 286 6.72 3.46 -11.73
N HIS A 287 6.00 2.51 -12.28
CA HIS A 287 4.75 2.83 -12.97
C HIS A 287 3.65 3.26 -12.00
N PHE A 288 3.45 2.52 -10.90
CA PHE A 288 2.41 2.84 -9.94
C PHE A 288 2.61 4.22 -9.32
N LEU A 289 3.80 4.47 -8.76
CA LEU A 289 4.05 5.69 -7.99
C LEU A 289 4.33 6.89 -8.88
N THR A 290 5.08 6.76 -10.00
CA THR A 290 5.52 7.91 -10.77
C THR A 290 4.66 8.22 -11.99
N GLN A 291 3.94 7.23 -12.55
CA GLN A 291 3.14 7.41 -13.75
C GLN A 291 1.64 7.42 -13.46
N ALA A 292 1.16 6.50 -12.64
CA ALA A 292 -0.26 6.28 -12.44
C ALA A 292 -0.84 6.92 -11.19
N GLY A 293 -0.01 7.26 -10.20
CA GLY A 293 -0.46 7.78 -8.90
C GLY A 293 -1.22 6.74 -8.08
N VAL A 294 -0.84 5.46 -8.20
CA VAL A 294 -1.35 4.31 -7.44
C VAL A 294 -0.36 4.00 -6.33
N HIS A 295 -0.84 3.83 -5.11
CA HIS A 295 0.03 3.51 -3.97
C HIS A 295 0.39 2.02 -3.92
N THR A 296 1.62 1.72 -3.53
CA THR A 296 2.08 0.37 -3.21
C THR A 296 1.87 0.09 -1.72
N LEU A 297 1.40 -1.12 -1.44
CA LEU A 297 1.05 -1.61 -0.10
C LEU A 297 1.76 -2.94 0.09
N GLU A 298 2.56 -3.07 1.13
CA GLU A 298 3.51 -4.18 1.24
C GLU A 298 3.45 -4.85 2.59
N ASN A 299 3.91 -6.10 2.64
CA ASN A 299 3.91 -6.92 3.85
C ASN A 299 2.50 -7.11 4.44
N PHE A 300 1.50 -7.35 3.60
CA PHE A 300 0.14 -7.58 4.08
C PHE A 300 -0.04 -9.02 4.62
N ASN A 301 -0.63 -9.13 5.78
CA ASN A 301 -1.10 -10.42 6.31
C ASN A 301 -2.48 -10.75 5.74
N LEU A 302 -2.52 -11.51 4.66
CA LEU A 302 -3.75 -11.85 3.96
C LEU A 302 -4.34 -13.20 4.38
N LYS A 303 -3.72 -13.89 5.35
CA LYS A 303 -4.13 -15.24 5.80
C LYS A 303 -5.57 -15.29 6.30
N GLY A 304 -6.01 -14.26 7.03
CA GLY A 304 -7.38 -14.20 7.54
C GLY A 304 -8.43 -14.13 6.43
N LEU A 305 -8.20 -13.31 5.41
CA LEU A 305 -9.10 -13.20 4.25
C LEU A 305 -9.12 -14.51 3.45
N ALA A 306 -7.96 -15.14 3.25
CA ALA A 306 -7.84 -16.42 2.54
C ALA A 306 -8.58 -17.55 3.28
N ASN A 307 -8.41 -17.68 4.59
CA ASN A 307 -9.03 -18.72 5.40
C ASN A 307 -10.56 -18.64 5.41
N ASP A 308 -11.11 -17.43 5.45
CA ASP A 308 -12.55 -17.18 5.50
C ASP A 308 -13.15 -16.93 4.10
N ASN A 309 -12.35 -17.03 3.02
CA ASN A 309 -12.74 -16.74 1.63
C ASN A 309 -13.43 -15.38 1.46
N VAL A 310 -12.88 -14.33 2.07
CA VAL A 310 -13.41 -12.97 1.99
C VAL A 310 -12.84 -12.27 0.76
N GLU A 311 -13.55 -12.33 -0.35
CA GLU A 311 -13.10 -11.80 -1.64
C GLU A 311 -13.38 -10.31 -1.81
N LEU A 312 -14.34 -9.77 -1.04
CA LEU A 312 -14.70 -8.35 -1.06
C LEU A 312 -14.92 -7.85 0.38
N SER A 313 -14.36 -6.68 0.68
CA SER A 313 -14.44 -6.07 2.02
C SER A 313 -14.41 -4.55 1.94
N CYS A 314 -14.80 -3.88 3.02
CA CYS A 314 -14.41 -2.50 3.27
C CYS A 314 -13.01 -2.51 3.88
N VAL A 315 -12.06 -1.78 3.31
CA VAL A 315 -10.74 -1.61 3.88
C VAL A 315 -10.56 -0.19 4.41
N ILE A 316 -9.91 -0.10 5.57
CA ILE A 316 -9.52 1.15 6.22
C ILE A 316 -8.01 1.15 6.35
N ILE A 317 -7.35 2.13 5.71
CA ILE A 317 -5.89 2.30 5.75
C ILE A 317 -5.60 3.75 6.16
N LEU A 318 -4.86 3.92 7.23
CA LEU A 318 -4.53 5.22 7.82
C LEU A 318 -3.01 5.33 7.93
N PRO A 319 -2.32 5.93 6.96
CA PRO A 319 -0.91 6.24 7.11
C PRO A 319 -0.71 7.31 8.19
N LEU A 320 0.43 7.29 8.84
CA LEU A 320 0.81 8.35 9.77
C LEU A 320 1.07 9.65 9.00
N MET A 321 0.63 10.77 9.54
CA MET A 321 0.86 12.10 8.95
C MET A 321 2.27 12.60 9.27
N THR A 322 3.29 11.87 8.85
CA THR A 322 4.69 12.25 9.05
C THR A 322 5.11 13.17 7.92
N GLU A 323 5.28 14.47 8.21
CA GLU A 323 5.68 15.47 7.21
C GLU A 323 6.96 15.07 6.47
N GLY A 324 6.86 15.05 5.15
CA GLY A 324 8.00 14.81 4.26
C GLY A 324 8.55 13.39 4.24
N SER A 325 7.84 12.42 4.84
CA SER A 325 8.22 11.02 4.77
C SER A 325 7.83 10.38 3.44
N SER A 326 8.67 9.47 2.95
CA SER A 326 8.46 8.74 1.70
C SER A 326 7.52 7.53 1.84
N ALA A 327 7.25 7.09 3.07
CA ALA A 327 6.39 5.96 3.38
C ALA A 327 5.87 6.05 4.82
N SER A 328 4.95 5.17 5.18
CA SER A 328 4.45 5.02 6.54
C SER A 328 4.23 3.55 6.89
N PRO A 329 4.61 3.10 8.10
CA PRO A 329 4.01 1.91 8.65
C PRO A 329 2.50 2.14 8.78
N ILE A 330 1.74 1.10 8.50
CA ILE A 330 0.28 1.14 8.55
C ILE A 330 -0.28 -0.07 9.31
N ARG A 331 -1.47 0.11 9.87
CA ARG A 331 -2.27 -0.98 10.44
C ARG A 331 -3.60 -1.08 9.69
N PRO A 332 -3.61 -1.67 8.48
CA PRO A 332 -4.82 -1.79 7.69
C PRO A 332 -5.76 -2.84 8.28
N VAL A 333 -7.06 -2.52 8.20
CA VAL A 333 -8.13 -3.39 8.67
C VAL A 333 -9.13 -3.60 7.54
N ALA A 334 -9.53 -4.85 7.31
CA ALA A 334 -10.64 -5.17 6.42
C ALA A 334 -11.87 -5.62 7.22
N ILE A 335 -13.05 -5.20 6.77
CA ILE A 335 -14.34 -5.64 7.31
C ILE A 335 -15.09 -6.30 6.16
N GLY A 336 -15.36 -7.58 6.28
CA GLY A 336 -15.96 -8.38 5.21
C GLY A 336 -16.71 -9.57 5.73
N MET A 337 -17.48 -10.19 4.84
CA MET A 337 -18.32 -11.35 5.18
C MET A 337 -17.60 -12.64 4.81
N PRO A 338 -17.39 -13.56 5.77
CA PRO A 338 -16.95 -14.89 5.44
C PRO A 338 -17.90 -15.57 4.48
N THR A 339 -17.39 -16.18 3.43
CA THR A 339 -18.20 -17.06 2.60
C THR A 339 -17.92 -18.50 3.05
N SER A 340 -18.97 -19.24 3.38
CA SER A 340 -18.84 -20.68 3.64
C SER A 340 -18.20 -21.37 2.43
N SER A 341 -17.12 -22.11 2.67
CA SER A 341 -16.47 -22.99 1.69
C SER A 341 -17.44 -24.05 1.16
#